data_98a7f6dd649d3a8c433a8fbb2fe9b1c6
#
_entry.id   98a7f6dd649d3a8c433a8fbb2fe9b1c6
#
_cell.length_a   1.000
_cell.length_b   1.000
_cell.length_c   1.000
_cell.angle_alpha   90.00
_cell.angle_beta   90.00
_cell.angle_gamma   90.00
#
_symmetry.space_group_name_H-M   'P 1'
#
loop_
_entity.id
_entity.type
_entity.pdbx_description
1 polymer ?
#
loop_
_entity_poly.entity_id
_entity_poly.type
_entity_poly.pdbx_seq_one_letter_code
_entity_poly.pdbx_strand_id
1 'polypeptide(L)'
;FTVFGGSLSAAHASKIVKVLKLAIQNGAPVIGLNDSGGARIQEGVDSLGGYADVFLQNALASGVVPQISVIMGPCAGGAVYSPAMTDFTFMVRGSSYMFVTGPDVVKTVTSEEVTAEQLGGAETHTTISSVADGAFDNDLEALAEIRRLVGFLPSHNAAGLPQLACDDNPARTTPALDSLIPENANMPYDMRELVTSLADHGDFFELQEGFARN
;
A
#
# COMPACT_ATOMS: atom_id res chain seq x y z
N PHE A 1 -14.60 10.66 -7.41
CA PHE A 1 -15.72 9.70 -7.48
C PHE A 1 -17.01 10.34 -8.05
N THR A 2 -17.18 11.64 -7.91
CA THR A 2 -18.39 12.37 -8.36
C THR A 2 -18.59 12.39 -9.89
N VAL A 3 -17.56 12.07 -10.68
CA VAL A 3 -17.63 12.01 -12.14
C VAL A 3 -17.51 10.55 -12.59
N PHE A 4 -18.62 9.95 -12.99
CA PHE A 4 -18.72 8.54 -13.43
C PHE A 4 -18.09 7.54 -12.42
N GLY A 5 -18.28 7.78 -11.11
CA GLY A 5 -17.72 6.92 -10.07
C GLY A 5 -16.19 6.88 -10.05
N GLY A 6 -15.50 7.92 -10.49
CA GLY A 6 -14.04 7.94 -10.59
C GLY A 6 -13.47 6.97 -11.62
N SER A 7 -14.31 6.42 -12.51
CA SER A 7 -13.91 5.39 -13.46
C SER A 7 -12.86 5.86 -14.47
N LEU A 8 -11.91 4.99 -14.80
CA LEU A 8 -10.81 5.27 -15.70
C LEU A 8 -11.29 5.35 -17.15
N SER A 9 -11.07 6.49 -17.80
CA SER A 9 -11.21 6.68 -19.26
C SER A 9 -9.85 6.51 -19.94
N ALA A 10 -9.84 6.35 -21.26
CA ALA A 10 -8.61 6.37 -22.05
C ALA A 10 -7.78 7.66 -21.84
N ALA A 11 -8.46 8.81 -21.78
CA ALA A 11 -7.81 10.11 -21.52
C ALA A 11 -7.21 10.18 -20.08
N HIS A 12 -7.90 9.61 -19.09
CA HIS A 12 -7.40 9.54 -17.72
C HIS A 12 -6.18 8.62 -17.64
N ALA A 13 -6.27 7.42 -18.24
CA ALA A 13 -5.15 6.48 -18.32
C ALA A 13 -3.90 7.12 -18.97
N SER A 14 -4.08 7.82 -20.06
CA SER A 14 -2.98 8.52 -20.75
C SER A 14 -2.27 9.54 -19.84
N LYS A 15 -2.99 10.21 -18.93
CA LYS A 15 -2.38 11.13 -17.94
C LYS A 15 -1.59 10.37 -16.89
N ILE A 16 -2.13 9.26 -16.36
CA ILE A 16 -1.43 8.40 -15.39
C ILE A 16 -0.15 7.85 -16.02
N VAL A 17 -0.23 7.28 -17.21
CA VAL A 17 0.92 6.78 -17.97
C VAL A 17 2.00 7.85 -18.15
N LYS A 18 1.60 9.07 -18.48
CA LYS A 18 2.54 10.19 -18.60
C LYS A 18 3.26 10.50 -17.29
N VAL A 19 2.53 10.49 -16.17
CA VAL A 19 3.12 10.75 -14.85
C VAL A 19 4.08 9.63 -14.46
N LEU A 20 3.70 8.36 -14.65
CA LEU A 20 4.56 7.21 -14.39
C LEU A 20 5.87 7.27 -15.20
N LYS A 21 5.77 7.56 -16.51
CA LYS A 21 6.95 7.75 -17.37
C LYS A 21 7.86 8.88 -16.88
N LEU A 22 7.28 10.00 -16.46
CA LEU A 22 8.05 11.11 -15.90
C LEU A 22 8.75 10.73 -14.58
N ALA A 23 8.07 9.99 -13.71
CA ALA A 23 8.65 9.49 -12.46
C ALA A 23 9.85 8.58 -12.73
N ILE A 24 9.71 7.60 -13.63
CA ILE A 24 10.81 6.70 -14.04
C ILE A 24 11.99 7.52 -14.60
N GLN A 25 11.73 8.47 -15.50
CA GLN A 25 12.77 9.30 -16.12
C GLN A 25 13.52 10.19 -15.12
N ASN A 26 12.83 10.69 -14.11
CA ASN A 26 13.41 11.58 -13.10
C ASN A 26 13.91 10.85 -11.85
N GLY A 27 13.70 9.53 -11.76
CA GLY A 27 14.05 8.76 -10.56
C GLY A 27 13.29 9.23 -9.32
N ALA A 28 11.97 9.39 -9.45
CA ALA A 28 11.11 9.88 -8.38
C ALA A 28 10.10 8.82 -7.95
N PRO A 29 9.83 8.64 -6.64
CA PRO A 29 8.76 7.78 -6.16
C PRO A 29 7.39 8.18 -6.73
N VAL A 30 6.51 7.19 -6.91
CA VAL A 30 5.12 7.39 -7.34
C VAL A 30 4.20 7.09 -6.17
N ILE A 31 3.34 8.04 -5.83
CA ILE A 31 2.29 7.86 -4.82
C ILE A 31 0.95 7.99 -5.51
N GLY A 32 0.18 6.91 -5.52
CA GLY A 32 -1.19 6.86 -6.04
C GLY A 32 -2.20 7.03 -4.90
N LEU A 33 -3.06 8.06 -4.97
CA LEU A 33 -4.22 8.21 -4.09
C LEU A 33 -5.42 7.68 -4.87
N ASN A 34 -5.92 6.51 -4.47
CA ASN A 34 -6.82 5.71 -5.28
C ASN A 34 -8.26 5.76 -4.74
N ASP A 35 -9.19 6.12 -5.64
CA ASP A 35 -10.64 6.13 -5.43
C ASP A 35 -11.31 6.00 -6.80
N SER A 36 -11.75 4.80 -7.20
CA SER A 36 -12.21 4.54 -8.56
C SER A 36 -13.11 3.31 -8.68
N GLY A 37 -14.23 3.46 -9.37
CA GLY A 37 -15.12 2.36 -9.72
C GLY A 37 -14.58 1.40 -10.78
N GLY A 38 -13.35 1.57 -11.27
CA GLY A 38 -12.76 0.69 -12.28
C GLY A 38 -12.79 1.26 -13.69
N ALA A 39 -12.88 0.40 -14.70
CA ALA A 39 -12.93 0.81 -16.09
C ALA A 39 -14.24 1.54 -16.42
N ARG A 40 -14.15 2.65 -17.17
CA ARG A 40 -15.32 3.38 -17.64
C ARG A 40 -16.06 2.58 -18.70
N ILE A 41 -17.16 1.95 -18.34
CA ILE A 41 -17.93 1.06 -19.22
C ILE A 41 -18.48 1.77 -20.46
N GLN A 42 -18.72 3.07 -20.40
CA GLN A 42 -19.19 3.89 -21.54
C GLN A 42 -18.14 3.99 -22.66
N GLU A 43 -16.86 3.79 -22.35
CA GLU A 43 -15.76 3.77 -23.35
C GLU A 43 -15.37 2.35 -23.79
N GLY A 44 -15.99 1.32 -23.18
CA GLY A 44 -15.80 -0.07 -23.59
C GLY A 44 -14.33 -0.50 -23.58
N VAL A 45 -13.86 -1.03 -24.70
CA VAL A 45 -12.51 -1.59 -24.84
C VAL A 45 -11.41 -0.54 -24.67
N ASP A 46 -11.65 0.72 -25.01
CA ASP A 46 -10.64 1.78 -24.89
C ASP A 46 -10.26 2.04 -23.43
N SER A 47 -11.20 1.93 -22.51
CA SER A 47 -10.89 2.03 -21.06
C SER A 47 -10.09 0.84 -20.55
N LEU A 48 -10.33 -0.37 -21.07
CA LEU A 48 -9.54 -1.56 -20.74
C LEU A 48 -8.12 -1.45 -21.30
N GLY A 49 -7.98 -0.96 -22.55
CA GLY A 49 -6.67 -0.65 -23.14
C GLY A 49 -5.90 0.38 -22.28
N GLY A 50 -6.61 1.39 -21.76
CA GLY A 50 -6.03 2.36 -20.83
C GLY A 50 -5.47 1.72 -19.55
N TYR A 51 -6.18 0.76 -18.96
CA TYR A 51 -5.64 0.00 -17.82
C TYR A 51 -4.43 -0.83 -18.19
N ALA A 52 -4.43 -1.49 -19.36
CA ALA A 52 -3.27 -2.25 -19.83
C ALA A 52 -2.03 -1.36 -19.94
N ASP A 53 -2.16 -0.15 -20.45
CA ASP A 53 -1.07 0.82 -20.52
C ASP A 53 -0.56 1.25 -19.14
N VAL A 54 -1.46 1.45 -18.16
CA VAL A 54 -1.08 1.74 -16.77
C VAL A 54 -0.33 0.57 -16.16
N PHE A 55 -0.84 -0.66 -16.28
CA PHE A 55 -0.18 -1.87 -15.76
C PHE A 55 1.21 -2.08 -16.36
N LEU A 56 1.37 -1.81 -17.66
CA LEU A 56 2.68 -1.83 -18.29
C LEU A 56 3.66 -0.86 -17.61
N GLN A 57 3.22 0.36 -17.29
CA GLN A 57 4.09 1.31 -16.59
C GLN A 57 4.38 0.88 -15.15
N ASN A 58 3.42 0.31 -14.41
CA ASN A 58 3.68 -0.25 -13.09
C ASN A 58 4.76 -1.35 -13.17
N ALA A 59 4.65 -2.25 -14.15
CA ALA A 59 5.64 -3.31 -14.34
C ALA A 59 7.03 -2.74 -14.70
N LEU A 60 7.10 -1.73 -15.57
CA LEU A 60 8.37 -1.09 -15.96
C LEU A 60 8.98 -0.24 -14.83
N ALA A 61 8.18 0.28 -13.91
CA ALA A 61 8.63 1.05 -12.75
C ALA A 61 9.11 0.14 -11.61
N SER A 62 8.68 -1.12 -11.58
CA SER A 62 9.01 -2.09 -10.52
C SER A 62 10.52 -2.27 -10.40
N GLY A 63 11.05 -2.11 -9.20
CA GLY A 63 12.48 -2.16 -8.91
C GLY A 63 13.28 -0.97 -9.47
N VAL A 64 12.64 0.03 -10.06
CA VAL A 64 13.27 1.25 -10.58
C VAL A 64 13.00 2.45 -9.68
N VAL A 65 11.74 2.72 -9.39
CA VAL A 65 11.30 3.77 -8.46
C VAL A 65 10.27 3.19 -7.49
N PRO A 66 10.23 3.62 -6.23
CA PRO A 66 9.19 3.20 -5.29
C PRO A 66 7.80 3.57 -5.79
N GLN A 67 6.88 2.62 -5.70
CA GLN A 67 5.47 2.77 -6.05
C GLN A 67 4.63 2.52 -4.80
N ILE A 68 3.88 3.50 -4.37
CA ILE A 68 3.04 3.45 -3.16
C ILE A 68 1.60 3.72 -3.55
N SER A 69 0.70 2.83 -3.22
CA SER A 69 -0.74 2.99 -3.40
C SER A 69 -1.44 3.21 -2.07
N VAL A 70 -2.22 4.28 -1.97
CA VAL A 70 -3.08 4.59 -0.83
C VAL A 70 -4.52 4.53 -1.29
N ILE A 71 -5.27 3.59 -0.76
CA ILE A 71 -6.69 3.41 -1.09
C ILE A 71 -7.49 4.30 -0.14
N MET A 72 -8.09 5.35 -0.67
CA MET A 72 -8.77 6.39 0.12
C MET A 72 -10.30 6.39 -0.09
N GLY A 73 -10.77 5.54 -0.98
CA GLY A 73 -12.18 5.32 -1.28
C GLY A 73 -12.40 3.94 -1.86
N PRO A 74 -13.60 3.67 -2.41
CA PRO A 74 -13.84 2.40 -3.08
C PRO A 74 -12.96 2.23 -4.32
N CYS A 75 -12.30 1.07 -4.43
CA CYS A 75 -11.58 0.64 -5.61
C CYS A 75 -12.13 -0.70 -6.08
N ALA A 76 -12.64 -0.75 -7.31
CA ALA A 76 -13.27 -1.94 -7.87
C ALA A 76 -12.73 -2.28 -9.25
N GLY A 77 -12.78 -3.55 -9.63
CA GLY A 77 -12.36 -4.04 -10.94
C GLY A 77 -10.91 -3.66 -11.26
N GLY A 78 -10.67 -3.04 -12.42
CA GLY A 78 -9.33 -2.62 -12.86
C GLY A 78 -8.59 -1.70 -11.90
N ALA A 79 -9.31 -0.94 -11.08
CA ALA A 79 -8.73 -0.05 -10.08
C ALA A 79 -8.06 -0.77 -8.89
N VAL A 80 -8.27 -2.07 -8.76
CA VAL A 80 -7.61 -2.90 -7.73
C VAL A 80 -6.29 -3.45 -8.22
N TYR A 81 -6.18 -3.77 -9.50
CA TYR A 81 -4.99 -4.44 -10.05
C TYR A 81 -3.76 -3.54 -10.03
N SER A 82 -3.89 -2.28 -10.42
CA SER A 82 -2.76 -1.33 -10.40
C SER A 82 -2.19 -1.16 -8.99
N PRO A 83 -2.98 -0.88 -7.93
CA PRO A 83 -2.48 -0.88 -6.55
C PRO A 83 -1.80 -2.18 -6.13
N ALA A 84 -2.38 -3.33 -6.44
CA ALA A 84 -1.82 -4.63 -6.09
C ALA A 84 -0.48 -4.95 -6.82
N MET A 85 -0.13 -4.19 -7.85
CA MET A 85 1.15 -4.30 -8.56
C MET A 85 2.21 -3.33 -8.05
N THR A 86 1.87 -2.44 -7.12
CA THR A 86 2.82 -1.49 -6.53
C THR A 86 3.60 -2.12 -5.38
N ASP A 87 4.66 -1.45 -4.90
CA ASP A 87 5.53 -1.99 -3.87
C ASP A 87 4.87 -1.98 -2.49
N PHE A 88 4.00 -0.98 -2.25
CA PHE A 88 3.28 -0.82 -0.98
C PHE A 88 1.82 -0.45 -1.24
N THR A 89 0.93 -1.06 -0.48
CA THR A 89 -0.51 -0.77 -0.53
C THR A 89 -1.03 -0.47 0.87
N PHE A 90 -1.62 0.71 1.06
CA PHE A 90 -2.22 1.14 2.32
C PHE A 90 -3.69 1.48 2.14
N MET A 91 -4.46 1.35 3.22
CA MET A 91 -5.90 1.58 3.21
C MET A 91 -6.33 2.55 4.31
N VAL A 92 -7.48 3.18 4.13
CA VAL A 92 -8.15 3.98 5.17
C VAL A 92 -9.35 3.20 5.70
N ARG A 93 -9.39 2.96 7.02
CA ARG A 93 -10.46 2.18 7.66
C ARG A 93 -11.83 2.82 7.47
N GLY A 94 -12.84 2.00 7.21
CA GLY A 94 -14.24 2.41 7.13
C GLY A 94 -14.62 3.24 5.91
N SER A 95 -13.67 3.63 5.04
CA SER A 95 -13.95 4.41 3.83
C SER A 95 -13.35 3.80 2.56
N SER A 96 -12.32 2.99 2.68
CA SER A 96 -11.64 2.38 1.54
C SER A 96 -11.96 0.90 1.39
N TYR A 97 -12.09 0.47 0.15
CA TYR A 97 -12.41 -0.91 -0.19
C TYR A 97 -11.63 -1.34 -1.44
N MET A 98 -11.16 -2.58 -1.45
CA MET A 98 -10.52 -3.20 -2.61
C MET A 98 -11.22 -4.52 -2.92
N PHE A 99 -11.91 -4.62 -4.05
CA PHE A 99 -12.51 -5.89 -4.51
C PHE A 99 -12.62 -5.93 -6.04
N VAL A 100 -12.49 -7.11 -6.61
CA VAL A 100 -12.65 -7.30 -8.07
C VAL A 100 -14.08 -6.97 -8.49
N THR A 101 -15.07 -7.41 -7.71
CA THR A 101 -16.48 -7.08 -7.89
C THR A 101 -17.09 -6.73 -6.54
N GLY A 102 -18.06 -5.79 -6.54
CA GLY A 102 -18.74 -5.37 -5.31
C GLY A 102 -19.73 -6.39 -4.76
N PRO A 103 -20.26 -6.16 -3.54
CA PRO A 103 -21.17 -7.09 -2.85
C PRO A 103 -22.43 -7.48 -3.65
N ASP A 104 -22.99 -6.56 -4.43
CA ASP A 104 -24.19 -6.82 -5.23
C ASP A 104 -23.94 -7.87 -6.33
N VAL A 105 -22.76 -7.83 -6.94
CA VAL A 105 -22.36 -8.82 -7.96
C VAL A 105 -22.10 -10.17 -7.28
N VAL A 106 -21.43 -10.19 -6.15
CA VAL A 106 -21.24 -11.43 -5.35
C VAL A 106 -22.59 -12.06 -5.02
N LYS A 107 -23.51 -11.27 -4.47
CA LYS A 107 -24.87 -11.75 -4.16
C LYS A 107 -25.59 -12.31 -5.39
N THR A 108 -25.46 -11.67 -6.54
CA THR A 108 -26.12 -12.10 -7.78
C THR A 108 -25.54 -13.41 -8.32
N VAL A 109 -24.23 -13.59 -8.24
CA VAL A 109 -23.53 -14.72 -8.85
C VAL A 109 -23.45 -15.93 -7.91
N THR A 110 -23.15 -15.69 -6.62
CA THR A 110 -22.91 -16.78 -5.65
C THR A 110 -24.05 -16.95 -4.65
N SER A 111 -25.02 -16.03 -4.62
CA SER A 111 -26.11 -15.96 -3.61
C SER A 111 -25.60 -15.73 -2.18
N GLU A 112 -24.37 -15.30 -2.02
CA GLU A 112 -23.79 -14.95 -0.73
C GLU A 112 -24.07 -13.48 -0.38
N GLU A 113 -24.43 -13.22 0.87
CA GLU A 113 -24.60 -11.86 1.39
C GLU A 113 -23.34 -11.46 2.17
N VAL A 114 -22.61 -10.49 1.65
CA VAL A 114 -21.40 -9.94 2.26
C VAL A 114 -21.47 -8.41 2.28
N THR A 115 -20.93 -7.79 3.32
CA THR A 115 -20.75 -6.34 3.35
C THR A 115 -19.49 -5.94 2.56
N ALA A 116 -19.39 -4.67 2.17
CA ALA A 116 -18.17 -4.16 1.52
C ALA A 116 -16.93 -4.34 2.40
N GLU A 117 -17.07 -4.13 3.72
CA GLU A 117 -15.98 -4.33 4.68
C GLU A 117 -15.52 -5.78 4.76
N GLN A 118 -16.45 -6.72 4.83
CA GLN A 118 -16.12 -8.16 4.84
C GLN A 118 -15.50 -8.64 3.52
N LEU A 119 -15.95 -8.07 2.40
CA LEU A 119 -15.47 -8.48 1.08
C LEU A 119 -14.07 -7.94 0.77
N GLY A 120 -13.81 -6.68 1.12
CA GLY A 120 -12.57 -6.03 0.73
C GLY A 120 -12.27 -4.74 1.50
N GLY A 121 -12.68 -4.66 2.77
CA GLY A 121 -12.33 -3.56 3.66
C GLY A 121 -10.89 -3.64 4.16
N ALA A 122 -10.46 -2.58 4.85
CA ALA A 122 -9.11 -2.47 5.36
C ALA A 122 -8.73 -3.62 6.30
N GLU A 123 -9.64 -4.03 7.19
CA GLU A 123 -9.41 -5.15 8.11
C GLU A 123 -9.18 -6.46 7.35
N THR A 124 -10.00 -6.75 6.35
CA THR A 124 -9.86 -7.97 5.51
C THR A 124 -8.49 -8.02 4.84
N HIS A 125 -8.02 -6.89 4.29
CA HIS A 125 -6.77 -6.85 3.54
C HIS A 125 -5.52 -6.73 4.39
N THR A 126 -5.62 -6.28 5.63
CA THR A 126 -4.46 -6.21 6.55
C THR A 126 -4.32 -7.43 7.44
N THR A 127 -5.40 -8.23 7.66
CA THR A 127 -5.35 -9.36 8.61
C THR A 127 -5.56 -10.72 7.96
N ILE A 128 -6.31 -10.79 6.85
CA ILE A 128 -6.68 -12.07 6.21
C ILE A 128 -5.93 -12.28 4.90
N SER A 129 -6.02 -11.34 3.95
CA SER A 129 -5.44 -11.51 2.62
C SER A 129 -4.00 -11.03 2.50
N SER A 130 -3.54 -10.16 3.39
CA SER A 130 -2.21 -9.54 3.35
C SER A 130 -1.94 -8.70 2.08
N VAL A 131 -2.99 -8.26 1.38
CA VAL A 131 -2.84 -7.42 0.19
C VAL A 131 -2.47 -5.98 0.58
N ALA A 132 -2.95 -5.50 1.73
CA ALA A 132 -2.58 -4.20 2.26
C ALA A 132 -1.50 -4.34 3.34
N ASP A 133 -0.45 -3.52 3.22
CA ASP A 133 0.67 -3.48 4.16
C ASP A 133 0.33 -2.77 5.47
N GLY A 134 -0.74 -1.97 5.49
CA GLY A 134 -1.23 -1.29 6.67
C GLY A 134 -2.52 -0.53 6.41
N ALA A 135 -3.17 -0.11 7.50
CA ALA A 135 -4.38 0.70 7.44
C ALA A 135 -4.37 1.78 8.52
N PHE A 136 -4.92 2.93 8.18
CA PHE A 136 -4.96 4.13 9.01
C PHE A 136 -6.39 4.56 9.29
N ASP A 137 -6.63 5.28 10.38
CA ASP A 137 -7.98 5.62 10.82
C ASP A 137 -8.62 6.74 10.00
N ASN A 138 -7.80 7.54 9.31
CA ASN A 138 -8.27 8.63 8.46
C ASN A 138 -7.25 9.04 7.40
N ASP A 139 -7.69 9.84 6.45
CA ASP A 139 -6.88 10.31 5.32
C ASP A 139 -5.64 11.10 5.76
N LEU A 140 -5.74 11.92 6.80
CA LEU A 140 -4.62 12.77 7.26
C LEU A 140 -3.52 11.91 7.88
N GLU A 141 -3.90 10.92 8.67
CA GLU A 141 -2.97 9.95 9.24
C GLU A 141 -2.29 9.12 8.13
N ALA A 142 -3.08 8.61 7.17
CA ALA A 142 -2.55 7.91 6.01
C ALA A 142 -1.49 8.74 5.29
N LEU A 143 -1.78 9.99 4.98
CA LEU A 143 -0.84 10.88 4.27
C LEU A 143 0.41 11.19 5.11
N ALA A 144 0.28 11.32 6.43
CA ALA A 144 1.42 11.55 7.33
C ALA A 144 2.34 10.33 7.37
N GLU A 145 1.78 9.12 7.51
CA GLU A 145 2.55 7.87 7.55
C GLU A 145 3.18 7.53 6.20
N ILE A 146 2.50 7.78 5.08
CA ILE A 146 3.11 7.64 3.74
C ILE A 146 4.29 8.61 3.58
N ARG A 147 4.16 9.84 4.08
CA ARG A 147 5.28 10.80 4.07
C ARG A 147 6.46 10.29 4.91
N ARG A 148 6.17 9.65 6.06
CA ARG A 148 7.18 9.02 6.92
C ARG A 148 7.84 7.85 6.19
N LEU A 149 7.07 6.95 5.56
CA LEU A 149 7.59 5.82 4.77
C LEU A 149 8.55 6.28 3.67
N VAL A 150 8.20 7.32 2.93
CA VAL A 150 9.07 7.89 1.87
C VAL A 150 10.43 8.31 2.43
N GLY A 151 10.52 8.71 3.69
CA GLY A 151 11.78 9.03 4.37
C GLY A 151 12.72 7.84 4.55
N PHE A 152 12.22 6.61 4.56
CA PHE A 152 13.00 5.37 4.65
C PHE A 152 13.47 4.86 3.28
N LEU A 153 12.85 5.33 2.19
CA LEU A 153 13.08 4.79 0.85
C LEU A 153 14.04 5.65 0.04
N PRO A 154 14.92 5.04 -0.77
CA PRO A 154 15.66 5.77 -1.79
C PRO A 154 14.69 6.29 -2.86
N SER A 155 15.03 7.39 -3.53
CA SER A 155 14.18 7.93 -4.61
C SER A 155 14.10 7.03 -5.84
N HIS A 156 15.16 6.24 -6.10
CA HIS A 156 15.24 5.26 -7.20
C HIS A 156 16.35 4.25 -6.93
N ASN A 157 16.40 3.17 -7.67
CA ASN A 157 17.31 2.04 -7.47
C ASN A 157 18.81 2.36 -7.58
N ALA A 158 19.17 3.45 -8.25
CA ALA A 158 20.56 3.91 -8.34
C ALA A 158 20.89 5.04 -7.34
N ALA A 159 19.93 5.49 -6.53
CA ALA A 159 20.17 6.45 -5.46
C ALA A 159 20.83 5.77 -4.26
N GLY A 160 21.61 6.53 -3.50
CA GLY A 160 22.08 6.07 -2.18
C GLY A 160 20.93 5.91 -1.19
N LEU A 161 21.17 5.14 -0.12
CA LEU A 161 20.21 5.03 0.97
C LEU A 161 20.00 6.40 1.63
N PRO A 162 18.78 6.74 2.05
CA PRO A 162 18.54 7.93 2.85
C PRO A 162 19.41 7.93 4.11
N GLN A 163 20.04 9.05 4.39
CA GLN A 163 20.83 9.22 5.61
C GLN A 163 20.21 10.34 6.42
N LEU A 164 19.77 10.00 7.62
CA LEU A 164 19.29 10.96 8.60
C LEU A 164 20.39 11.24 9.62
N ALA A 165 20.44 12.46 10.14
CA ALA A 165 21.31 12.79 11.23
C ALA A 165 20.90 11.96 12.47
N CYS A 166 21.83 11.19 13.00
CA CYS A 166 21.62 10.35 14.16
C CYS A 166 22.71 10.66 15.19
N ASP A 167 22.31 10.82 16.45
CA ASP A 167 23.20 11.03 17.58
C ASP A 167 23.33 9.76 18.44
N ASP A 168 22.69 8.66 18.06
CA ASP A 168 22.90 7.36 18.68
C ASP A 168 24.38 6.93 18.53
N ASN A 169 24.96 6.52 19.64
CA ASN A 169 26.34 6.03 19.63
C ASN A 169 26.41 4.66 18.93
N PRO A 170 27.15 4.52 17.81
CA PRO A 170 27.26 3.24 17.11
C PRO A 170 27.90 2.12 17.93
N ALA A 171 28.58 2.47 19.03
CA ALA A 171 29.15 1.52 19.97
C ALA A 171 28.29 1.31 21.22
N ARG A 172 27.03 1.81 21.25
CA ARG A 172 26.13 1.56 22.38
C ARG A 172 25.86 0.08 22.55
N THR A 173 25.81 -0.34 23.78
CA THR A 173 25.33 -1.68 24.15
C THR A 173 23.88 -1.61 24.55
N THR A 174 23.15 -2.70 24.34
CA THR A 174 21.75 -2.81 24.69
C THR A 174 21.53 -3.95 25.70
N PRO A 175 21.83 -3.73 26.99
CA PRO A 175 21.76 -4.79 28.02
C PRO A 175 20.37 -5.39 28.19
N ALA A 176 19.31 -4.66 27.83
CA ALA A 176 17.94 -5.17 27.87
C ALA A 176 17.74 -6.42 26.99
N LEU A 177 18.55 -6.60 25.94
CA LEU A 177 18.48 -7.77 25.06
C LEU A 177 18.92 -9.06 25.76
N ASP A 178 19.76 -8.99 26.79
CA ASP A 178 20.21 -10.16 27.55
C ASP A 178 19.07 -10.88 28.27
N SER A 179 17.97 -10.17 28.56
CA SER A 179 16.79 -10.70 29.25
C SER A 179 15.50 -10.68 28.42
N LEU A 180 15.52 -10.12 27.21
CA LEU A 180 14.35 -10.00 26.36
C LEU A 180 13.82 -11.37 25.92
N ILE A 181 14.72 -12.27 25.55
CA ILE A 181 14.36 -13.62 25.11
C ILE A 181 14.25 -14.51 26.35
N PRO A 182 13.06 -15.05 26.65
CA PRO A 182 12.86 -15.92 27.79
C PRO A 182 13.71 -17.20 27.72
N GLU A 183 14.26 -17.67 28.82
CA GLU A 183 14.93 -18.97 28.89
C GLU A 183 13.98 -20.13 28.59
N ASN A 184 12.69 -19.97 28.90
CA ASN A 184 11.66 -20.95 28.59
C ASN A 184 11.17 -20.76 27.15
N ALA A 185 11.48 -21.69 26.27
CA ALA A 185 11.09 -21.68 24.86
C ALA A 185 9.57 -21.60 24.59
N ASN A 186 8.73 -21.87 25.58
CA ASN A 186 7.27 -21.78 25.47
C ASN A 186 6.73 -20.41 25.89
N MET A 187 7.58 -19.48 26.32
CA MET A 187 7.14 -18.12 26.62
C MET A 187 7.30 -17.23 25.40
N PRO A 188 6.20 -16.59 24.93
CA PRO A 188 6.28 -15.63 23.83
C PRO A 188 7.01 -14.34 24.29
N TYR A 189 7.62 -13.66 23.32
CA TYR A 189 8.18 -12.31 23.48
C TYR A 189 7.85 -11.47 22.25
N ASP A 190 7.87 -10.14 22.39
CA ASP A 190 7.56 -9.23 21.30
C ASP A 190 8.83 -8.84 20.54
N MET A 191 8.94 -9.28 19.28
CA MET A 191 10.08 -8.93 18.41
C MET A 191 10.20 -7.43 18.16
N ARG A 192 9.13 -6.65 18.32
CA ARG A 192 9.17 -5.19 18.17
C ARG A 192 10.05 -4.54 19.24
N GLU A 193 10.06 -5.09 20.44
CA GLU A 193 10.97 -4.61 21.52
C GLU A 193 12.43 -4.78 21.12
N LEU A 194 12.76 -5.91 20.46
CA LEU A 194 14.09 -6.16 19.93
C LEU A 194 14.45 -5.17 18.83
N VAL A 195 13.57 -5.04 17.82
CA VAL A 195 13.80 -4.13 16.68
C VAL A 195 13.94 -2.68 17.16
N THR A 196 13.04 -2.21 18.05
CA THR A 196 13.10 -0.87 18.65
C THR A 196 14.41 -0.64 19.38
N SER A 197 14.91 -1.65 20.11
CA SER A 197 16.17 -1.56 20.84
C SER A 197 17.39 -1.45 19.94
N LEU A 198 17.33 -1.97 18.73
CA LEU A 198 18.42 -1.96 17.75
C LEU A 198 18.37 -0.75 16.81
N ALA A 199 17.17 -0.29 16.47
CA ALA A 199 16.99 0.84 15.55
C ALA A 199 17.49 2.14 16.18
N ASP A 200 18.06 3.03 15.38
CA ASP A 200 18.45 4.37 15.78
C ASP A 200 17.22 5.13 16.27
N HIS A 201 17.28 5.72 17.47
CA HIS A 201 16.14 6.36 18.16
C HIS A 201 14.90 5.46 18.32
N GLY A 202 15.02 4.14 18.13
CA GLY A 202 13.91 3.22 18.12
C GLY A 202 12.95 3.39 16.93
N ASP A 203 13.39 4.10 15.89
CA ASP A 203 12.53 4.42 14.74
C ASP A 203 12.63 3.35 13.65
N PHE A 204 11.51 2.69 13.37
CA PHE A 204 11.35 1.74 12.26
C PHE A 204 9.92 1.80 11.73
N PHE A 205 9.72 1.38 10.50
CA PHE A 205 8.40 1.34 9.87
C PHE A 205 7.95 -0.11 9.72
N GLU A 206 6.96 -0.52 10.52
CA GLU A 206 6.42 -1.87 10.49
C GLU A 206 5.41 -2.01 9.35
N LEU A 207 5.55 -3.06 8.55
CA LEU A 207 4.62 -3.46 7.51
C LEU A 207 3.88 -4.72 7.93
N GLN A 208 2.61 -4.83 7.51
CA GLN A 208 1.76 -6.01 7.77
C GLN A 208 1.60 -6.35 9.25
N GLU A 209 1.59 -5.34 10.11
CA GLU A 209 1.47 -5.49 11.57
C GLU A 209 0.30 -6.38 12.00
N GLY A 210 -0.81 -6.36 11.25
CA GLY A 210 -2.02 -7.14 11.53
C GLY A 210 -2.01 -8.58 11.04
N PHE A 211 -1.07 -8.95 10.16
CA PHE A 211 -1.06 -10.24 9.48
C PHE A 211 -0.16 -11.26 10.18
N ALA A 212 -0.64 -12.52 10.28
CA ALA A 212 0.11 -13.66 10.82
C ALA A 212 0.78 -13.39 12.19
N ARG A 213 0.05 -12.78 13.10
CA ARG A 213 0.50 -12.53 14.47
C ARG A 213 0.66 -13.87 15.20
N ASN A 214 1.89 -14.30 15.37
CA ASN A 214 2.26 -15.54 16.06
C ASN A 214 2.74 -15.23 17.48
#